data_256359fc4dc0e2b7a9939e42e92f2d1b
#
_entry.id   256359fc4dc0e2b7a9939e42e92f2d1b
#
_cell.length_a   1.000
_cell.length_b   1.000
_cell.length_c   1.000
_cell.angle_alpha   90.00
_cell.angle_beta   90.00
_cell.angle_gamma   90.00
#
_symmetry.space_group_name_H-M   'P 1'
#
loop_
_entity.id
_entity.type
_entity.pdbx_description
1 polymer ?
#
loop_
_entity_poly.entity_id
_entity_poly.type
_entity_poly.pdbx_seq_one_letter_code
_entity_poly.pdbx_strand_id
1 'polypeptide(L)'
;MKIKAIFLMNSIFFSIPLFAGSATCPLSNGINVHTTTQTLNICKHGTVIKTFKIALGYKGIGKKKAGDNKTPIGLYGLAHPRTSNQFKVFIPILYPTSKQLASGYTGRDVGIHGPTQLSSWFNWVNNLPSSTHGCIAVGKNNHIEYVANWVKANPGAKVLII
;
A
#
# COMPACT_ATOMS: atom_id res chain seq x y z
N MET A 1 -26.21 -67.57 19.69
CA MET A 1 -25.11 -66.98 18.85
C MET A 1 -25.59 -65.59 18.41
N LYS A 2 -25.08 -64.51 19.03
CA LYS A 2 -25.51 -63.15 18.77
C LYS A 2 -24.47 -62.48 17.84
N ILE A 3 -24.87 -62.17 16.59
CA ILE A 3 -24.05 -61.48 15.60
C ILE A 3 -24.14 -59.98 15.84
N LYS A 4 -23.03 -59.33 16.19
CA LYS A 4 -22.95 -57.87 16.29
C LYS A 4 -22.60 -57.32 14.92
N ALA A 5 -23.48 -56.56 14.31
CA ALA A 5 -23.21 -55.78 13.11
C ALA A 5 -22.37 -54.54 13.46
N ILE A 6 -21.18 -54.43 12.88
CA ILE A 6 -20.35 -53.24 13.01
C ILE A 6 -20.70 -52.31 11.83
N PHE A 7 -21.31 -51.17 12.16
CA PHE A 7 -21.54 -50.08 11.20
C PHE A 7 -20.24 -49.28 11.04
N LEU A 8 -19.57 -49.41 9.91
CA LEU A 8 -18.46 -48.55 9.50
C LEU A 8 -19.06 -47.23 8.96
N MET A 9 -18.91 -46.19 9.74
CA MET A 9 -19.31 -44.83 9.34
C MET A 9 -18.17 -44.24 8.49
N ASN A 10 -18.37 -44.19 7.18
CA ASN A 10 -17.41 -43.63 6.22
C ASN A 10 -17.58 -42.08 6.26
N SER A 11 -16.67 -41.39 6.92
CA SER A 11 -16.63 -39.92 6.95
C SER A 11 -16.01 -39.40 5.64
N ILE A 12 -16.85 -38.90 4.74
CA ILE A 12 -16.42 -38.22 3.54
C ILE A 12 -15.96 -36.80 3.93
N PHE A 13 -14.66 -36.57 3.99
CA PHE A 13 -14.09 -35.23 4.12
C PHE A 13 -14.26 -34.48 2.81
N PHE A 14 -15.22 -33.58 2.75
CA PHE A 14 -15.39 -32.63 1.66
C PHE A 14 -14.32 -31.52 1.82
N SER A 15 -13.21 -31.62 1.07
CA SER A 15 -12.21 -30.56 1.01
C SER A 15 -12.78 -29.39 0.19
N ILE A 16 -13.22 -28.34 0.87
CA ILE A 16 -13.59 -27.08 0.20
C ILE A 16 -12.30 -26.41 -0.27
N PRO A 17 -12.10 -26.19 -1.58
CA PRO A 17 -10.95 -25.42 -2.04
C PRO A 17 -11.05 -24.00 -1.52
N LEU A 18 -10.10 -23.58 -0.68
CA LEU A 18 -9.94 -22.21 -0.24
C LEU A 18 -9.47 -21.42 -1.46
N PHE A 19 -10.38 -20.78 -2.18
CA PHE A 19 -10.03 -19.79 -3.19
C PHE A 19 -9.33 -18.63 -2.48
N ALA A 20 -8.01 -18.65 -2.46
CA ALA A 20 -7.22 -17.47 -2.14
C ALA A 20 -7.58 -16.40 -3.18
N GLY A 21 -8.39 -15.43 -2.79
CA GLY A 21 -8.78 -14.32 -3.64
C GLY A 21 -7.52 -13.67 -4.19
N SER A 22 -7.33 -13.75 -5.51
CA SER A 22 -6.22 -13.09 -6.19
C SER A 22 -6.31 -11.60 -5.86
N ALA A 23 -5.24 -11.06 -5.28
CA ALA A 23 -5.17 -9.63 -4.98
C ALA A 23 -5.38 -8.86 -6.30
N THR A 24 -6.41 -8.03 -6.35
CA THR A 24 -6.78 -7.29 -7.56
C THR A 24 -5.78 -6.18 -7.86
N CYS A 25 -5.47 -6.00 -9.14
CA CYS A 25 -4.68 -4.89 -9.67
C CYS A 25 -5.58 -3.96 -10.51
N PRO A 26 -6.40 -3.07 -9.90
CA PRO A 26 -7.24 -2.13 -10.64
C PRO A 26 -6.41 -1.27 -11.61
N LEU A 27 -5.20 -0.90 -11.23
CA LEU A 27 -4.19 -0.35 -12.12
C LEU A 27 -3.23 -1.49 -12.51
N SER A 28 -3.39 -2.03 -13.71
CA SER A 28 -2.68 -3.23 -14.17
C SER A 28 -1.16 -3.08 -14.25
N ASN A 29 -0.65 -1.86 -14.50
CA ASN A 29 0.77 -1.52 -14.47
C ASN A 29 0.95 -0.28 -13.61
N GLY A 30 1.40 -0.45 -12.35
CA GLY A 30 1.54 0.65 -11.43
C GLY A 30 1.52 0.21 -9.97
N ILE A 31 1.34 1.19 -9.10
CA ILE A 31 1.20 0.97 -7.67
C ILE A 31 -0.28 1.09 -7.29
N ASN A 32 -0.82 0.08 -6.63
CA ASN A 32 -2.18 0.11 -6.08
C ASN A 32 -2.09 0.15 -4.56
N VAL A 33 -2.68 1.17 -3.96
CA VAL A 33 -2.75 1.36 -2.52
C VAL A 33 -4.17 1.09 -2.06
N HIS A 34 -4.36 0.03 -1.30
CA HIS A 34 -5.64 -0.34 -0.69
C HIS A 34 -5.68 0.21 0.73
N THR A 35 -6.48 1.23 0.94
CA THR A 35 -6.51 1.97 2.22
C THR A 35 -7.14 1.17 3.35
N THR A 36 -8.13 0.35 3.06
CA THR A 36 -8.81 -0.52 4.03
C THR A 36 -7.91 -1.62 4.59
N THR A 37 -7.14 -2.28 3.72
CA THR A 37 -6.21 -3.35 4.13
C THR A 37 -4.83 -2.83 4.50
N GLN A 38 -4.60 -1.53 4.30
CA GLN A 38 -3.31 -0.86 4.47
C GLN A 38 -2.17 -1.61 3.76
N THR A 39 -2.38 -1.86 2.46
CA THR A 39 -1.40 -2.53 1.61
C THR A 39 -1.07 -1.70 0.38
N LEU A 40 0.20 -1.78 -0.03
CA LEU A 40 0.72 -1.26 -1.27
C LEU A 40 1.11 -2.45 -2.15
N ASN A 41 0.46 -2.58 -3.29
CA ASN A 41 0.73 -3.61 -4.28
C ASN A 41 1.44 -3.01 -5.49
N ILE A 42 2.56 -3.59 -5.89
CA ILE A 42 3.16 -3.32 -7.19
C ILE A 42 2.56 -4.31 -8.18
N CYS A 43 1.98 -3.79 -9.24
CA CYS A 43 1.29 -4.57 -10.26
C CYS A 43 1.99 -4.45 -11.61
N LYS A 44 2.10 -5.58 -12.30
CA LYS A 44 2.62 -5.68 -13.66
C LYS A 44 1.72 -6.64 -14.47
N HIS A 45 1.23 -6.17 -15.62
CA HIS A 45 0.30 -6.93 -16.48
C HIS A 45 -0.89 -7.52 -15.73
N GLY A 46 -1.50 -6.73 -14.84
CA GLY A 46 -2.65 -7.16 -14.05
C GLY A 46 -2.33 -8.08 -12.86
N THR A 47 -1.06 -8.46 -12.68
CA THR A 47 -0.63 -9.38 -11.62
C THR A 47 0.10 -8.61 -10.52
N VAL A 48 -0.21 -8.92 -9.26
CA VAL A 48 0.53 -8.40 -8.11
C VAL A 48 1.88 -9.10 -8.05
N ILE A 49 2.96 -8.35 -8.25
CA ILE A 49 4.33 -8.87 -8.17
C ILE A 49 4.99 -8.66 -6.81
N LYS A 50 4.48 -7.70 -6.01
CA LYS A 50 4.96 -7.45 -4.66
C LYS A 50 3.91 -6.73 -3.82
N THR A 51 3.82 -7.09 -2.54
CA THR A 51 2.93 -6.45 -1.55
C THR A 51 3.73 -5.97 -0.35
N PHE A 52 3.40 -4.79 0.16
CA PHE A 52 3.96 -4.22 1.38
C PHE A 52 2.83 -3.76 2.32
N LYS A 53 3.01 -3.95 3.61
CA LYS A 53 2.20 -3.26 4.63
C LYS A 53 2.62 -1.79 4.70
N ILE A 54 1.63 -0.92 4.88
CA ILE A 54 1.82 0.54 4.89
C ILE A 54 1.11 1.19 6.06
N ALA A 55 1.57 2.40 6.40
CA ALA A 55 0.83 3.33 7.24
C ALA A 55 0.37 4.52 6.39
N LEU A 56 -0.76 5.11 6.77
CA LEU A 56 -1.42 6.23 6.09
C LEU A 56 -1.45 7.47 7.00
N GLY A 57 -2.09 8.53 6.54
CA GLY A 57 -2.33 9.73 7.34
C GLY A 57 -3.06 9.42 8.64
N TYR A 58 -2.61 9.98 9.77
CA TYR A 58 -3.19 9.66 11.08
C TYR A 58 -4.65 10.14 11.24
N LYS A 59 -5.12 11.07 10.39
CA LYS A 59 -6.54 11.45 10.28
C LYS A 59 -7.27 10.71 9.14
N GLY A 60 -6.71 9.60 8.65
CA GLY A 60 -7.32 8.75 7.65
C GLY A 60 -7.05 9.22 6.22
N ILE A 61 -8.07 9.14 5.39
CA ILE A 61 -8.01 9.33 3.94
C ILE A 61 -8.88 10.50 3.47
N GLY A 62 -8.77 10.86 2.17
CA GLY A 62 -9.57 11.93 1.57
C GLY A 62 -8.98 13.31 1.79
N LYS A 63 -7.65 13.46 1.62
CA LYS A 63 -6.94 14.74 1.69
C LYS A 63 -7.53 15.77 0.73
N LYS A 64 -7.80 16.98 1.26
CA LYS A 64 -8.26 18.15 0.50
C LYS A 64 -7.49 19.42 0.82
N LYS A 65 -6.96 19.57 2.04
CA LYS A 65 -6.31 20.81 2.52
C LYS A 65 -4.92 20.53 3.09
N ALA A 66 -4.04 21.52 3.01
CA ALA A 66 -2.79 21.51 3.76
C ALA A 66 -3.09 21.32 5.27
N GLY A 67 -2.29 20.51 5.95
CA GLY A 67 -2.43 20.27 7.39
C GLY A 67 -3.61 19.39 7.82
N ASP A 68 -4.42 18.83 6.90
CA ASP A 68 -5.53 17.95 7.26
C ASP A 68 -5.08 16.53 7.71
N ASN A 69 -3.80 16.22 7.51
CA ASN A 69 -3.16 14.96 7.91
C ASN A 69 -3.82 13.70 7.36
N LYS A 70 -4.46 13.83 6.20
CA LYS A 70 -5.12 12.74 5.47
C LYS A 70 -4.33 12.33 4.25
N THR A 71 -4.38 11.06 3.90
CA THR A 71 -3.83 10.55 2.64
C THR A 71 -4.83 10.82 1.50
N PRO A 72 -4.39 11.32 0.34
CA PRO A 72 -5.28 11.53 -0.79
C PRO A 72 -5.84 10.22 -1.33
N ILE A 73 -7.02 10.27 -1.94
CA ILE A 73 -7.62 9.19 -2.73
C ILE A 73 -7.64 9.61 -4.18
N GLY A 74 -7.38 8.66 -5.09
CA GLY A 74 -7.43 8.87 -6.53
C GLY A 74 -6.21 8.33 -7.26
N LEU A 75 -6.14 8.63 -8.55
CA LEU A 75 -5.04 8.26 -9.45
C LEU A 75 -4.08 9.44 -9.60
N TYR A 76 -2.81 9.19 -9.33
CA TYR A 76 -1.75 10.20 -9.39
C TYR A 76 -0.53 9.70 -10.15
N GLY A 77 0.20 10.61 -10.79
CA GLY A 77 1.55 10.34 -11.25
C GLY A 77 2.53 10.22 -10.09
N LEU A 78 3.63 9.52 -10.34
CA LEU A 78 4.78 9.46 -9.43
C LEU A 78 5.94 10.26 -10.06
N ALA A 79 6.58 11.11 -9.27
CA ALA A 79 7.81 11.74 -9.68
C ALA A 79 9.01 10.84 -9.40
N HIS A 80 10.18 11.24 -9.92
CA HIS A 80 11.42 10.49 -9.72
C HIS A 80 11.77 10.39 -8.22
N PRO A 81 12.08 9.18 -7.72
CA PRO A 81 12.50 8.98 -6.34
C PRO A 81 13.76 9.80 -6.01
N ARG A 82 13.75 10.45 -4.86
CA ARG A 82 14.87 11.28 -4.40
C ARG A 82 15.35 10.86 -3.01
N THR A 83 16.59 11.19 -2.70
CA THR A 83 17.11 11.06 -1.32
C THR A 83 16.37 11.99 -0.38
N SER A 84 16.26 11.59 0.87
CA SER A 84 15.63 12.36 1.93
C SER A 84 16.39 12.19 3.23
N ASN A 85 16.74 13.29 3.88
CA ASN A 85 17.38 13.26 5.19
C ASN A 85 16.48 12.67 6.27
N GLN A 86 15.16 12.73 6.09
CA GLN A 86 14.19 12.23 7.05
C GLN A 86 13.86 10.74 6.86
N PHE A 87 13.78 10.28 5.59
CA PHE A 87 13.22 8.96 5.25
C PHE A 87 14.14 8.09 4.40
N LYS A 88 15.40 8.48 4.22
CA LYS A 88 16.38 7.90 3.30
C LYS A 88 15.95 8.03 1.83
N VAL A 89 14.74 7.60 1.48
CA VAL A 89 14.14 7.72 0.14
C VAL A 89 12.72 8.27 0.23
N PHE A 90 12.39 9.19 -0.68
CA PHE A 90 11.06 9.77 -0.84
C PHE A 90 10.66 9.73 -2.32
N ILE A 91 9.46 9.23 -2.59
CA ILE A 91 8.86 9.15 -3.92
C ILE A 91 7.69 10.12 -3.94
N PRO A 92 7.82 11.30 -4.56
CA PRO A 92 6.73 12.27 -4.58
C PRO A 92 5.52 11.75 -5.37
N ILE A 93 4.34 11.97 -4.84
CA ILE A 93 3.05 11.81 -5.52
C ILE A 93 2.66 13.17 -6.10
N LEU A 94 2.29 13.21 -7.37
CA LEU A 94 1.88 14.43 -8.07
C LEU A 94 0.47 14.85 -7.63
N TYR A 95 0.37 15.30 -6.38
CA TYR A 95 -0.83 15.77 -5.71
C TYR A 95 -0.67 17.24 -5.31
N PRO A 96 -1.71 18.08 -5.40
CA PRO A 96 -2.98 17.83 -6.07
C PRO A 96 -2.84 17.87 -7.60
N THR A 97 -3.77 17.22 -8.31
CA THR A 97 -3.88 17.33 -9.77
C THR A 97 -4.39 18.72 -10.16
N SER A 98 -4.21 19.12 -11.43
CA SER A 98 -4.73 20.41 -11.93
C SER A 98 -6.23 20.57 -11.70
N LYS A 99 -7.03 19.49 -11.88
CA LYS A 99 -8.46 19.48 -11.60
C LYS A 99 -8.76 19.69 -10.10
N GLN A 100 -7.99 19.06 -9.22
CA GLN A 100 -8.13 19.25 -7.78
C GLN A 100 -7.74 20.67 -7.35
N LEU A 101 -6.67 21.24 -7.91
CA LEU A 101 -6.28 22.65 -7.68
C LEU A 101 -7.41 23.59 -8.07
N ALA A 102 -8.00 23.43 -9.26
CA ALA A 102 -9.15 24.20 -9.70
C ALA A 102 -10.37 24.04 -8.79
N SER A 103 -10.49 22.92 -8.08
CA SER A 103 -11.54 22.66 -7.09
C SER A 103 -11.16 23.10 -5.67
N GLY A 104 -10.11 23.89 -5.50
CA GLY A 104 -9.69 24.45 -4.20
C GLY A 104 -8.94 23.47 -3.28
N TYR A 105 -8.42 22.35 -3.82
CA TYR A 105 -7.56 21.49 -3.05
C TYR A 105 -6.21 22.14 -2.80
N THR A 106 -5.67 21.97 -1.60
CA THR A 106 -4.39 22.51 -1.19
C THR A 106 -3.51 21.44 -0.55
N GLY A 107 -2.25 21.78 -0.32
CA GLY A 107 -1.26 20.89 0.28
C GLY A 107 -0.29 20.37 -0.80
N ARG A 108 0.89 19.99 -0.33
CA ARG A 108 2.01 19.50 -1.15
C ARG A 108 2.74 18.44 -0.37
N ASP A 109 3.85 17.94 -0.96
CA ASP A 109 4.79 17.04 -0.29
C ASP A 109 4.16 15.75 0.23
N VAL A 110 3.17 15.24 -0.50
CA VAL A 110 2.65 13.90 -0.30
C VAL A 110 3.52 12.94 -1.10
N GLY A 111 3.87 11.80 -0.50
CA GLY A 111 4.71 10.83 -1.17
C GLY A 111 4.67 9.45 -0.51
N ILE A 112 5.42 8.53 -1.11
CA ILE A 112 5.69 7.21 -0.54
C ILE A 112 7.11 7.26 0.03
N HIS A 113 7.28 6.82 1.28
CA HIS A 113 8.57 6.86 1.96
C HIS A 113 8.80 5.66 2.89
N GLY A 114 10.02 5.46 3.32
CA GLY A 114 10.40 4.48 4.32
C GLY A 114 10.15 4.97 5.76
N PRO A 115 10.63 4.23 6.77
CA PRO A 115 10.63 4.69 8.14
C PRO A 115 11.48 5.95 8.28
N THR A 116 11.19 6.77 9.31
CA THR A 116 12.09 7.87 9.66
C THR A 116 13.45 7.31 10.09
N GLN A 117 14.54 8.05 9.88
CA GLN A 117 15.87 7.58 10.28
C GLN A 117 15.94 7.26 11.78
N LEU A 118 15.24 8.04 12.62
CA LEU A 118 15.16 7.78 14.07
C LEU A 118 14.39 6.48 14.39
N SER A 119 13.33 6.16 13.67
CA SER A 119 12.53 4.95 13.90
C SER A 119 13.10 3.69 13.24
N SER A 120 14.05 3.82 12.33
CA SER A 120 14.72 2.67 11.71
C SER A 120 15.56 1.86 12.69
N TRP A 121 15.95 2.46 13.83
CA TRP A 121 16.66 1.81 14.94
C TRP A 121 15.73 0.94 15.79
N PHE A 122 14.42 1.22 15.78
CA PHE A 122 13.42 0.50 16.57
C PHE A 122 12.51 -0.31 15.66
N ASN A 123 12.76 -1.59 15.52
CA ASN A 123 11.99 -2.54 14.68
C ASN A 123 10.48 -2.63 15.03
N TRP A 124 10.01 -1.97 16.09
CA TRP A 124 8.63 -2.05 16.57
C TRP A 124 7.64 -1.11 15.84
N VAL A 125 8.12 -0.19 15.02
CA VAL A 125 7.28 0.77 14.28
C VAL A 125 6.44 0.09 13.18
N ASN A 126 6.68 -1.18 12.91
CA ASN A 126 5.94 -1.96 11.90
C ASN A 126 4.45 -2.20 12.23
N ASN A 127 3.99 -1.84 13.43
CA ASN A 127 2.63 -2.10 13.91
C ASN A 127 1.82 -0.84 14.21
N LEU A 128 2.31 0.37 13.89
CA LEU A 128 1.54 1.59 14.14
C LEU A 128 0.52 1.81 13.03
N PRO A 129 -0.78 1.75 13.34
CA PRO A 129 -1.81 2.17 12.41
C PRO A 129 -1.65 3.68 12.16
N SER A 130 -1.70 4.10 10.89
CA SER A 130 -1.84 5.49 10.45
C SER A 130 -1.03 6.50 11.25
N SER A 131 0.26 6.67 10.90
CA SER A 131 1.21 7.50 11.67
C SER A 131 1.82 8.65 10.89
N THR A 132 1.35 8.91 9.65
CA THR A 132 1.92 9.97 8.82
C THR A 132 1.05 11.24 8.81
N HIS A 133 1.61 12.35 8.34
CA HIS A 133 0.86 13.58 8.08
C HIS A 133 0.15 13.60 6.70
N GLY A 134 -0.09 12.40 6.13
CA GLY A 134 -0.79 12.23 4.85
C GLY A 134 0.01 11.50 3.78
N CYS A 135 1.27 11.19 4.03
CA CYS A 135 2.08 10.33 3.18
C CYS A 135 1.70 8.84 3.32
N ILE A 136 2.30 8.01 2.48
CA ILE A 136 2.21 6.55 2.54
C ILE A 136 3.57 6.04 3.02
N ALA A 137 3.63 5.47 4.21
CA ALA A 137 4.88 4.94 4.77
C ALA A 137 4.95 3.42 4.61
N VAL A 138 6.06 2.90 4.07
CA VAL A 138 6.39 1.48 4.10
C VAL A 138 7.32 1.16 5.27
N GLY A 139 7.15 -0.01 5.89
CA GLY A 139 7.70 -0.28 7.22
C GLY A 139 9.22 -0.48 7.31
N LYS A 140 9.95 -0.67 6.19
CA LYS A 140 11.40 -0.96 6.21
C LYS A 140 12.14 -0.22 5.09
N ASN A 141 13.43 0.07 5.32
CA ASN A 141 14.28 0.75 4.33
C ASN A 141 14.40 -0.04 3.01
N ASN A 142 14.61 -1.34 3.08
CA ASN A 142 14.68 -2.19 1.88
C ASN A 142 13.34 -2.26 1.14
N HIS A 143 12.19 -2.04 1.79
CA HIS A 143 10.89 -1.95 1.14
C HIS A 143 10.78 -0.68 0.28
N ILE A 144 11.14 0.48 0.85
CA ILE A 144 11.09 1.73 0.08
C ILE A 144 12.13 1.75 -1.04
N GLU A 145 13.30 1.16 -0.84
CA GLU A 145 14.31 1.00 -1.89
C GLU A 145 13.80 0.15 -3.04
N TYR A 146 13.10 -0.96 -2.75
CA TYR A 146 12.47 -1.79 -3.76
C TYR A 146 11.42 -1.00 -4.57
N VAL A 147 10.52 -0.29 -3.89
CA VAL A 147 9.49 0.55 -4.54
C VAL A 147 10.15 1.63 -5.40
N ALA A 148 11.18 2.30 -4.88
CA ALA A 148 11.90 3.35 -5.59
C ALA A 148 12.62 2.83 -6.84
N ASN A 149 13.28 1.68 -6.75
CA ASN A 149 13.95 1.06 -7.89
C ASN A 149 12.93 0.63 -8.95
N TRP A 150 11.78 0.12 -8.53
CA TRP A 150 10.70 -0.21 -9.46
C TRP A 150 10.16 1.06 -10.16
N VAL A 151 9.94 2.17 -9.43
CA VAL A 151 9.50 3.44 -10.04
C VAL A 151 10.54 3.99 -11.00
N LYS A 152 11.83 3.94 -10.66
CA LYS A 152 12.94 4.35 -11.56
C LYS A 152 12.95 3.54 -12.86
N ALA A 153 12.72 2.24 -12.77
CA ALA A 153 12.68 1.33 -13.92
C ALA A 153 11.40 1.46 -14.77
N ASN A 154 10.38 2.16 -14.26
CA ASN A 154 9.09 2.35 -14.93
C ASN A 154 8.73 3.85 -15.01
N PRO A 155 9.39 4.63 -15.88
CA PRO A 155 9.10 6.06 -16.05
C PRO A 155 7.63 6.30 -16.40
N GLY A 156 7.02 7.30 -15.79
CA GLY A 156 5.58 7.58 -15.95
C GLY A 156 4.66 6.68 -15.12
N ALA A 157 5.22 5.86 -14.22
CA ALA A 157 4.44 5.05 -13.30
C ALA A 157 3.42 5.90 -12.52
N LYS A 158 2.26 5.30 -12.27
CA LYS A 158 1.16 5.93 -11.52
C LYS A 158 0.89 5.15 -10.24
N VAL A 159 0.28 5.84 -9.28
CA VAL A 159 -0.29 5.26 -8.07
C VAL A 159 -1.80 5.48 -8.03
N LEU A 160 -2.55 4.40 -7.82
CA LEU A 160 -3.97 4.43 -7.53
C LEU A 160 -4.17 4.19 -6.04
N ILE A 161 -4.84 5.11 -5.36
CA ILE A 161 -5.12 5.06 -3.91
C ILE A 161 -6.63 4.92 -3.74
N ILE A 162 -7.10 3.78 -3.23
CA ILE A 162 -8.51 3.38 -3.07
C ILE A 162 -8.81 2.78 -1.70
#